data_8cea55257427fb49898204f884e57533
#
_entry.id   8cea55257427fb49898204f884e57533
#
_cell.length_a   1.000
_cell.length_b   1.000
_cell.length_c   1.000
_cell.angle_alpha   90.00
_cell.angle_beta   90.00
_cell.angle_gamma   90.00
#
_symmetry.space_group_name_H-M   'P 1'
#
loop_
_entity.id
_entity.type
_entity.pdbx_description
1 polymer ?
#
loop_
_entity_poly.entity_id
_entity_poly.type
_entity_poly.pdbx_seq_one_letter_code
_entity_poly.pdbx_strand_id
1 'polypeptide(L)'
;MGRRAWLILAAVALARIGFGYQYQTVASLGPELMHLFQFDYATLGTLIGAFMLLGGFLALPLGLLGRRFGDRLVLGAGLSLMVVGPLISMFSDGPGGIGLGRGIAGVGAVAMIVLQNKIIADWFTGHRLMWALSVSSAAYPVGVGLAQLVLPPLSHAYGWQIAFLSNSIPMAVSLVLFLISYRPSPHAAAQPRTFSLPSGRECLLLLIAGLIWTAYTAGYSAYLSYVPSLMAVRDEGLVLTGVVLTIATWGNVPATMLGAGLASRLGAFRIFLFSTCALVLGIGGAATLDWPVTFAVVIGIAGSMHPGVIMAVGTLSARPENRAVGMGLFYSMYYAGGAVVPALCGHAADLYGSPEGALLAAAVVSVLALPMFLLHRRMVAHETMLARA
;
A
#
# COMPACT_ATOMS: atom_id res chain seq x y z
N MET A 1 17.91 -0.79 -26.46
CA MET A 1 17.67 -1.43 -25.15
C MET A 1 17.61 -2.93 -25.33
N GLY A 2 18.42 -3.69 -24.60
CA GLY A 2 18.48 -5.14 -24.77
C GLY A 2 17.30 -5.86 -24.09
N ARG A 3 17.02 -7.08 -24.51
CA ARG A 3 16.03 -8.02 -23.92
C ARG A 3 16.10 -8.07 -22.39
N ARG A 4 17.29 -7.83 -21.81
CA ARG A 4 17.53 -7.84 -20.35
C ARG A 4 16.76 -6.77 -19.57
N ALA A 5 16.63 -5.53 -20.07
CA ALA A 5 15.87 -4.48 -19.38
C ALA A 5 14.40 -4.88 -19.19
N TRP A 6 13.82 -5.50 -20.19
CA TRP A 6 12.42 -5.99 -20.13
C TRP A 6 12.26 -7.18 -19.18
N LEU A 7 13.26 -8.08 -19.10
CA LEU A 7 13.25 -9.17 -18.12
C LEU A 7 13.35 -8.64 -16.67
N ILE A 8 14.18 -7.62 -16.44
CA ILE A 8 14.27 -6.96 -15.13
C ILE A 8 12.93 -6.28 -14.79
N LEU A 9 12.30 -5.57 -15.73
CA LEU A 9 10.99 -4.97 -15.50
C LEU A 9 9.93 -6.04 -15.22
N ALA A 10 9.93 -7.16 -15.95
CA ALA A 10 9.02 -8.26 -15.70
C ALA A 10 9.20 -8.87 -14.31
N ALA A 11 10.45 -9.10 -13.87
CA ALA A 11 10.76 -9.58 -12.53
C ALA A 11 10.25 -8.62 -11.45
N VAL A 12 10.54 -7.33 -11.59
CA VAL A 12 10.11 -6.30 -10.62
C VAL A 12 8.60 -6.12 -10.62
N ALA A 13 7.94 -6.15 -11.79
CA ALA A 13 6.48 -6.07 -11.88
C ALA A 13 5.80 -7.30 -11.25
N LEU A 14 6.35 -8.50 -11.46
CA LEU A 14 5.86 -9.72 -10.82
C LEU A 14 6.05 -9.67 -9.30
N ALA A 15 7.20 -9.17 -8.81
CA ALA A 15 7.42 -8.92 -7.38
C ALA A 15 6.35 -7.95 -6.83
N ARG A 16 5.99 -6.92 -7.59
CA ARG A 16 4.98 -5.95 -7.18
C ARG A 16 3.56 -6.53 -7.17
N ILE A 17 3.23 -7.41 -8.11
CA ILE A 17 1.98 -8.20 -8.09
C ILE A 17 1.96 -9.06 -6.82
N GLY A 18 3.00 -9.85 -6.58
CA GLY A 18 3.09 -10.69 -5.40
C GLY A 18 3.09 -9.92 -4.08
N PHE A 19 3.66 -8.71 -4.03
CA PHE A 19 3.54 -7.81 -2.88
C PHE A 19 2.07 -7.49 -2.58
N GLY A 20 1.30 -7.07 -3.59
CA GLY A 20 -0.12 -6.79 -3.44
C GLY A 20 -0.91 -8.03 -3.00
N TYR A 21 -0.58 -9.18 -3.58
CA TYR A 21 -1.17 -10.47 -3.26
C TYR A 21 -0.92 -10.84 -1.78
N GLN A 22 0.34 -10.77 -1.31
CA GLN A 22 0.70 -11.05 0.08
C GLN A 22 0.09 -10.04 1.06
N TYR A 23 0.08 -8.76 0.71
CA TYR A 23 -0.50 -7.73 1.54
C TYR A 23 -1.96 -8.03 1.88
N GLN A 24 -2.74 -8.44 0.89
CA GLN A 24 -4.17 -8.68 1.02
C GLN A 24 -4.51 -10.06 1.62
N THR A 25 -3.57 -11.00 1.71
CA THR A 25 -3.84 -12.40 2.08
C THR A 25 -4.65 -12.55 3.37
N VAL A 26 -4.19 -11.96 4.47
CA VAL A 26 -4.85 -12.10 5.78
C VAL A 26 -6.24 -11.45 5.76
N ALA A 27 -6.39 -10.33 5.08
CA ALA A 27 -7.69 -9.69 4.94
C ALA A 27 -8.69 -10.52 4.13
N SER A 28 -8.23 -11.14 3.03
CA SER A 28 -9.08 -12.00 2.19
C SER A 28 -9.50 -13.30 2.88
N LEU A 29 -8.66 -13.82 3.77
CA LEU A 29 -8.92 -15.04 4.56
C LEU A 29 -9.45 -14.74 5.97
N GLY A 30 -9.69 -13.45 6.30
CA GLY A 30 -10.05 -13.01 7.64
C GLY A 30 -11.16 -13.81 8.32
N PRO A 31 -12.35 -13.96 7.71
CA PRO A 31 -13.45 -14.71 8.28
C PRO A 31 -13.08 -16.17 8.64
N GLU A 32 -12.37 -16.84 7.72
CA GLU A 32 -11.94 -18.23 7.92
C GLU A 32 -10.91 -18.37 9.04
N LEU A 33 -9.89 -17.49 9.06
CA LEU A 33 -8.84 -17.50 10.08
C LEU A 33 -9.38 -17.15 11.46
N MET A 34 -10.31 -16.20 11.57
CA MET A 34 -10.98 -15.84 12.82
C MET A 34 -11.79 -17.01 13.36
N HIS A 35 -12.53 -17.70 12.50
CA HIS A 35 -13.30 -18.89 12.88
C HIS A 35 -12.38 -20.05 13.30
N LEU A 36 -11.32 -20.30 12.56
CA LEU A 36 -10.40 -21.41 12.82
C LEU A 36 -9.60 -21.24 14.11
N PHE A 37 -9.02 -20.04 14.32
CA PHE A 37 -8.15 -19.76 15.46
C PHE A 37 -8.83 -19.02 16.61
N GLN A 38 -10.15 -18.77 16.52
CA GLN A 38 -10.99 -18.15 17.56
C GLN A 38 -10.39 -16.83 18.09
N PHE A 39 -9.94 -15.94 17.19
CA PHE A 39 -9.44 -14.62 17.54
C PHE A 39 -10.41 -13.49 17.09
N ASP A 40 -10.24 -12.33 17.67
CA ASP A 40 -11.08 -11.14 17.47
C ASP A 40 -10.65 -10.27 16.26
N TYR A 41 -11.43 -9.22 15.95
CA TYR A 41 -11.14 -8.30 14.87
C TYR A 41 -9.88 -7.45 15.13
N ALA A 42 -9.57 -7.14 16.40
CA ALA A 42 -8.33 -6.44 16.77
C ALA A 42 -7.08 -7.27 16.41
N THR A 43 -7.12 -8.57 16.67
CA THR A 43 -6.07 -9.51 16.26
C THR A 43 -5.96 -9.61 14.74
N LEU A 44 -7.10 -9.67 14.00
CA LEU A 44 -7.11 -9.64 12.54
C LEU A 44 -6.41 -8.36 12.03
N GLY A 45 -6.77 -7.21 12.56
CA GLY A 45 -6.16 -5.93 12.20
C GLY A 45 -4.66 -5.88 12.52
N THR A 46 -4.25 -6.46 13.65
CA THR A 46 -2.83 -6.58 14.04
C THR A 46 -2.06 -7.45 13.05
N LEU A 47 -2.62 -8.58 12.64
CA LEU A 47 -2.01 -9.45 11.63
C LEU A 47 -1.89 -8.75 10.26
N ILE A 48 -2.88 -7.95 9.86
CA ILE A 48 -2.83 -7.14 8.65
C ILE A 48 -1.70 -6.10 8.76
N GLY A 49 -1.64 -5.38 9.90
CA GLY A 49 -0.64 -4.35 10.18
C GLY A 49 0.78 -4.88 10.31
N ALA A 50 0.97 -6.12 10.76
CA ALA A 50 2.29 -6.75 10.95
C ALA A 50 3.16 -6.72 9.69
N PHE A 51 2.54 -6.77 8.51
CA PHE A 51 3.24 -6.68 7.22
C PHE A 51 3.87 -5.31 6.97
N MET A 52 3.30 -4.24 7.53
CA MET A 52 3.79 -2.86 7.38
C MET A 52 4.67 -2.40 8.57
N LEU A 53 4.62 -3.12 9.70
CA LEU A 53 5.16 -2.68 10.99
C LEU A 53 6.60 -2.18 10.94
N LEU A 54 7.47 -2.89 10.23
CA LEU A 54 8.90 -2.58 10.18
C LEU A 54 9.26 -1.57 9.06
N GLY A 55 8.29 -1.21 8.19
CA GLY A 55 8.55 -0.38 7.02
C GLY A 55 9.06 1.01 7.35
N GLY A 56 8.48 1.65 8.37
CA GLY A 56 8.86 2.99 8.81
C GLY A 56 10.31 3.10 9.30
N PHE A 57 10.82 2.02 9.90
CA PHE A 57 12.18 1.97 10.45
C PHE A 57 13.22 1.46 9.45
N LEU A 58 12.84 0.52 8.59
CA LEU A 58 13.77 -0.21 7.73
C LEU A 58 13.97 0.41 6.34
N ALA A 59 13.06 1.29 5.88
CA ALA A 59 13.15 1.85 4.55
C ALA A 59 14.50 2.57 4.29
N LEU A 60 14.94 3.42 5.21
CA LEU A 60 16.22 4.11 5.11
C LEU A 60 17.43 3.16 5.24
N PRO A 61 17.53 2.30 6.28
CA PRO A 61 18.59 1.32 6.38
C PRO A 61 18.72 0.40 5.16
N LEU A 62 17.61 -0.11 4.62
CA LEU A 62 17.64 -0.97 3.43
C LEU A 62 18.10 -0.25 2.17
N GLY A 63 17.75 1.02 2.01
CA GLY A 63 18.30 1.88 0.96
C GLY A 63 19.82 2.07 1.07
N LEU A 64 20.34 2.25 2.28
CA LEU A 64 21.78 2.35 2.55
C LEU A 64 22.50 1.01 2.32
N LEU A 65 21.88 -0.11 2.74
CA LEU A 65 22.41 -1.44 2.48
C LEU A 65 22.51 -1.73 0.98
N GLY A 66 21.50 -1.30 0.19
CA GLY A 66 21.54 -1.40 -1.27
C GLY A 66 22.74 -0.65 -1.90
N ARG A 67 23.10 0.52 -1.34
CA ARG A 67 24.29 1.26 -1.77
C ARG A 67 25.61 0.55 -1.39
N ARG A 68 25.65 -0.10 -0.22
CA ARG A 68 26.88 -0.73 0.32
C ARG A 68 27.13 -2.11 -0.27
N PHE A 69 26.11 -2.92 -0.36
CA PHE A 69 26.20 -4.34 -0.75
C PHE A 69 25.70 -4.62 -2.18
N GLY A 70 25.14 -3.60 -2.83
CA GLY A 70 24.56 -3.69 -4.17
C GLY A 70 23.10 -4.15 -4.19
N ASP A 71 22.35 -3.63 -5.14
CA ASP A 71 20.91 -3.87 -5.29
C ASP A 71 20.56 -5.36 -5.49
N ARG A 72 21.46 -6.11 -6.16
CA ARG A 72 21.26 -7.54 -6.42
C ARG A 72 21.15 -8.36 -5.13
N LEU A 73 22.05 -8.11 -4.18
CA LEU A 73 22.06 -8.84 -2.91
C LEU A 73 20.87 -8.43 -2.03
N VAL A 74 20.65 -7.13 -1.87
CA VAL A 74 19.62 -6.61 -0.94
C VAL A 74 18.22 -6.91 -1.45
N LEU A 75 17.93 -6.70 -2.75
CA LEU A 75 16.64 -7.07 -3.32
C LEU A 75 16.45 -8.58 -3.38
N GLY A 76 17.50 -9.34 -3.73
CA GLY A 76 17.44 -10.81 -3.71
C GLY A 76 17.12 -11.35 -2.32
N ALA A 77 17.79 -10.85 -1.27
CA ALA A 77 17.48 -11.20 0.12
C ALA A 77 16.03 -10.78 0.49
N GLY A 78 15.60 -9.59 0.09
CA GLY A 78 14.22 -9.13 0.30
C GLY A 78 13.18 -10.06 -0.33
N LEU A 79 13.37 -10.44 -1.60
CA LEU A 79 12.48 -11.38 -2.28
C LEU A 79 12.51 -12.77 -1.61
N SER A 80 13.67 -13.22 -1.13
CA SER A 80 13.77 -14.47 -0.38
C SER A 80 12.98 -14.43 0.95
N LEU A 81 13.01 -13.32 1.67
CA LEU A 81 12.18 -13.13 2.87
C LEU A 81 10.68 -13.13 2.53
N MET A 82 10.29 -12.60 1.37
CA MET A 82 8.91 -12.66 0.89
C MET A 82 8.49 -14.07 0.44
N VAL A 83 9.42 -14.96 0.10
CA VAL A 83 9.15 -16.40 -0.11
C VAL A 83 8.99 -17.11 1.23
N VAL A 84 9.92 -16.87 2.16
CA VAL A 84 9.99 -17.59 3.45
C VAL A 84 8.87 -17.19 4.41
N GLY A 85 8.48 -15.92 4.43
CA GLY A 85 7.44 -15.42 5.35
C GLY A 85 6.11 -16.18 5.25
N PRO A 86 5.51 -16.33 4.06
CA PRO A 86 4.29 -17.12 3.89
C PRO A 86 4.45 -18.59 4.24
N LEU A 87 5.63 -19.18 4.01
CA LEU A 87 5.93 -20.57 4.42
C LEU A 87 5.89 -20.69 5.95
N ILE A 88 6.46 -19.73 6.70
CA ILE A 88 6.36 -19.71 8.15
C ILE A 88 4.89 -19.60 8.59
N SER A 89 4.12 -18.70 7.97
CA SER A 89 2.71 -18.56 8.26
C SER A 89 1.91 -19.84 7.99
N MET A 90 2.21 -20.55 6.91
CA MET A 90 1.55 -21.81 6.52
C MET A 90 1.71 -22.92 7.57
N PHE A 91 2.86 -22.98 8.26
CA PHE A 91 3.15 -24.00 9.29
C PHE A 91 2.82 -23.53 10.70
N SER A 92 2.13 -22.41 10.87
CA SER A 92 1.81 -21.89 12.20
C SER A 92 0.54 -22.52 12.78
N ASP A 93 0.53 -22.69 14.09
CA ASP A 93 -0.61 -23.22 14.84
C ASP A 93 -1.52 -22.11 15.41
N GLY A 94 -1.28 -20.84 15.03
CA GLY A 94 -2.07 -19.73 15.54
C GLY A 94 -1.62 -18.35 15.02
N PRO A 95 -2.30 -17.27 15.49
CA PRO A 95 -2.08 -15.92 14.98
C PRO A 95 -0.65 -15.40 15.17
N GLY A 96 0.06 -15.83 16.25
CA GLY A 96 1.44 -15.41 16.49
C GLY A 96 2.42 -15.83 15.39
N GLY A 97 2.32 -17.08 14.92
CA GLY A 97 3.15 -17.59 13.82
C GLY A 97 2.80 -16.94 12.47
N ILE A 98 1.51 -16.69 12.23
CA ILE A 98 1.06 -15.92 11.05
C ILE A 98 1.67 -14.52 11.10
N GLY A 99 1.60 -13.83 12.26
CA GLY A 99 2.15 -12.49 12.45
C GLY A 99 3.67 -12.44 12.24
N LEU A 100 4.41 -13.43 12.74
CA LEU A 100 5.86 -13.57 12.52
C LEU A 100 6.20 -13.70 11.03
N GLY A 101 5.53 -14.62 10.32
CA GLY A 101 5.72 -14.79 8.89
C GLY A 101 5.40 -13.52 8.09
N ARG A 102 4.35 -12.79 8.46
CA ARG A 102 4.00 -11.50 7.86
C ARG A 102 5.06 -10.43 8.13
N GLY A 103 5.58 -10.35 9.36
CA GLY A 103 6.67 -9.42 9.69
C GLY A 103 7.93 -9.69 8.86
N ILE A 104 8.32 -10.96 8.72
CA ILE A 104 9.45 -11.37 7.88
C ILE A 104 9.23 -11.01 6.42
N ALA A 105 8.06 -11.32 5.86
CA ALA A 105 7.71 -10.93 4.50
C ALA A 105 7.68 -9.41 4.34
N GLY A 106 7.22 -8.68 5.36
CA GLY A 106 7.19 -7.22 5.42
C GLY A 106 8.58 -6.58 5.30
N VAL A 107 9.60 -7.12 5.97
CA VAL A 107 11.00 -6.67 5.79
C VAL A 107 11.42 -6.80 4.32
N GLY A 108 11.13 -7.94 3.71
CA GLY A 108 11.40 -8.17 2.28
C GLY A 108 10.66 -7.19 1.37
N ALA A 109 9.40 -6.91 1.68
CA ALA A 109 8.56 -5.98 0.95
C ALA A 109 9.11 -4.55 0.97
N VAL A 110 9.64 -4.09 2.12
CA VAL A 110 10.29 -2.78 2.22
C VAL A 110 11.53 -2.70 1.34
N ALA A 111 12.39 -3.72 1.36
CA ALA A 111 13.56 -3.78 0.48
C ALA A 111 13.14 -3.71 -1.00
N MET A 112 12.10 -4.44 -1.39
CA MET A 112 11.56 -4.44 -2.73
C MET A 112 11.04 -3.06 -3.14
N ILE A 113 10.21 -2.41 -2.30
CA ILE A 113 9.63 -1.08 -2.59
C ILE A 113 10.73 -0.02 -2.75
N VAL A 114 11.73 -0.03 -1.86
CA VAL A 114 12.83 0.96 -1.90
C VAL A 114 13.70 0.80 -3.14
N LEU A 115 14.04 -0.43 -3.51
CA LEU A 115 15.02 -0.68 -4.58
C LEU A 115 14.39 -0.75 -5.98
N GLN A 116 13.12 -1.17 -6.11
CA GLN A 116 12.50 -1.35 -7.42
C GLN A 116 12.49 -0.08 -8.28
N ASN A 117 12.12 1.07 -7.69
CA ASN A 117 12.03 2.33 -8.44
C ASN A 117 13.43 2.80 -8.90
N LYS A 118 14.45 2.60 -8.04
CA LYS A 118 15.84 2.86 -8.38
C LYS A 118 16.28 1.97 -9.55
N ILE A 119 16.05 0.66 -9.47
CA ILE A 119 16.43 -0.31 -10.51
C ILE A 119 15.74 0.03 -11.83
N ILE A 120 14.46 0.39 -11.82
CA ILE A 120 13.76 0.83 -13.03
C ILE A 120 14.40 2.10 -13.60
N ALA A 121 14.72 3.09 -12.76
CA ALA A 121 15.35 4.33 -13.20
C ALA A 121 16.78 4.12 -13.74
N ASP A 122 17.53 3.16 -13.21
CA ASP A 122 18.85 2.81 -13.69
C ASP A 122 18.85 2.14 -15.09
N TRP A 123 17.75 1.46 -15.45
CA TRP A 123 17.64 0.72 -16.72
C TRP A 123 16.81 1.41 -17.79
N PHE A 124 15.92 2.33 -17.43
CA PHE A 124 15.01 3.02 -18.34
C PHE A 124 15.21 4.54 -18.26
N THR A 125 15.16 5.22 -19.41
CA THR A 125 15.33 6.67 -19.51
C THR A 125 14.23 7.30 -20.35
N GLY A 126 14.00 8.60 -20.20
CA GLY A 126 13.03 9.37 -20.98
C GLY A 126 11.60 8.81 -20.88
N HIS A 127 10.88 8.77 -21.99
CA HIS A 127 9.48 8.30 -22.05
C HIS A 127 9.32 6.83 -21.59
N ARG A 128 10.33 5.99 -21.82
CA ARG A 128 10.30 4.58 -21.41
C ARG A 128 10.39 4.41 -19.90
N LEU A 129 11.06 5.30 -19.19
CA LEU A 129 11.10 5.31 -17.73
C LEU A 129 9.69 5.55 -17.17
N MET A 130 8.97 6.53 -17.70
CA MET A 130 7.59 6.82 -17.26
C MET A 130 6.68 5.61 -17.49
N TRP A 131 6.80 4.96 -18.65
CA TRP A 131 6.04 3.76 -18.97
C TRP A 131 6.38 2.59 -18.02
N ALA A 132 7.66 2.33 -17.76
CA ALA A 132 8.10 1.26 -16.86
C ALA A 132 7.65 1.48 -15.41
N LEU A 133 7.70 2.72 -14.91
CA LEU A 133 7.17 3.09 -13.60
C LEU A 133 5.66 2.93 -13.52
N SER A 134 4.93 3.25 -14.60
CA SER A 134 3.47 3.06 -14.67
C SER A 134 3.09 1.59 -14.62
N VAL A 135 3.79 0.73 -15.36
CA VAL A 135 3.60 -0.73 -15.31
C VAL A 135 3.85 -1.26 -13.88
N SER A 136 4.95 -0.84 -13.25
CA SER A 136 5.26 -1.24 -11.88
C SER A 136 4.20 -0.76 -10.88
N SER A 137 3.67 0.46 -11.04
CA SER A 137 2.63 0.99 -10.15
C SER A 137 1.30 0.27 -10.32
N ALA A 138 0.89 -0.03 -11.55
CA ALA A 138 -0.32 -0.78 -11.85
C ALA A 138 -0.27 -2.25 -11.39
N ALA A 139 0.92 -2.82 -11.25
CA ALA A 139 1.12 -4.20 -10.81
C ALA A 139 0.61 -4.45 -9.36
N TYR A 140 0.71 -3.47 -8.46
CA TYR A 140 0.25 -3.60 -7.08
C TYR A 140 -1.26 -3.86 -6.97
N PRO A 141 -2.16 -3.01 -7.49
CA PRO A 141 -3.60 -3.28 -7.42
C PRO A 141 -4.02 -4.55 -8.17
N VAL A 142 -3.29 -4.95 -9.21
CA VAL A 142 -3.51 -6.25 -9.86
C VAL A 142 -3.30 -7.38 -8.85
N GLY A 143 -2.20 -7.33 -8.09
CA GLY A 143 -1.91 -8.34 -7.06
C GLY A 143 -2.96 -8.37 -5.95
N VAL A 144 -3.39 -7.21 -5.46
CA VAL A 144 -4.46 -7.09 -4.44
C VAL A 144 -5.77 -7.71 -4.94
N GLY A 145 -6.22 -7.35 -6.15
CA GLY A 145 -7.46 -7.91 -6.73
C GLY A 145 -7.37 -9.42 -6.99
N LEU A 146 -6.21 -9.91 -7.44
CA LEU A 146 -5.98 -11.35 -7.59
C LEU A 146 -6.09 -12.10 -6.25
N ALA A 147 -5.55 -11.54 -5.16
CA ALA A 147 -5.68 -12.14 -3.84
C ALA A 147 -7.14 -12.26 -3.41
N GLN A 148 -7.93 -11.22 -3.64
CA GLN A 148 -9.36 -11.19 -3.30
C GLN A 148 -10.20 -12.19 -4.09
N LEU A 149 -9.83 -12.46 -5.35
CA LEU A 149 -10.53 -13.41 -6.22
C LEU A 149 -10.08 -14.86 -6.01
N VAL A 150 -8.80 -15.07 -5.74
CA VAL A 150 -8.17 -16.40 -5.77
C VAL A 150 -8.07 -17.03 -4.39
N LEU A 151 -7.71 -16.25 -3.35
CA LEU A 151 -7.41 -16.82 -2.03
C LEU A 151 -8.61 -17.45 -1.33
N PRO A 152 -9.81 -16.82 -1.27
CA PRO A 152 -10.94 -17.44 -0.59
C PRO A 152 -11.38 -18.76 -1.22
N PRO A 153 -11.61 -18.89 -2.55
CA PRO A 153 -11.97 -20.18 -3.13
C PRO A 153 -10.82 -21.20 -3.04
N LEU A 154 -9.56 -20.78 -3.12
CA LEU A 154 -8.41 -21.66 -2.96
C LEU A 154 -8.34 -22.23 -1.54
N SER A 155 -8.58 -21.39 -0.52
CA SER A 155 -8.61 -21.80 0.87
C SER A 155 -9.77 -22.75 1.16
N HIS A 156 -10.94 -22.44 0.64
CA HIS A 156 -12.12 -23.30 0.77
C HIS A 156 -11.91 -24.69 0.15
N ALA A 157 -11.21 -24.79 -0.99
CA ALA A 157 -10.99 -26.03 -1.70
C ALA A 157 -9.84 -26.88 -1.13
N TYR A 158 -8.74 -26.24 -0.65
CA TYR A 158 -7.49 -26.93 -0.32
C TYR A 158 -6.93 -26.55 1.06
N GLY A 159 -7.64 -25.71 1.82
CA GLY A 159 -7.22 -25.21 3.12
C GLY A 159 -6.39 -23.92 3.06
N TRP A 160 -6.45 -23.17 4.15
CA TRP A 160 -5.78 -21.88 4.30
C TRP A 160 -4.24 -21.98 4.15
N GLN A 161 -3.65 -23.13 4.48
CA GLN A 161 -2.21 -23.38 4.33
C GLN A 161 -1.79 -23.27 2.85
N ILE A 162 -2.57 -23.85 1.93
CA ILE A 162 -2.29 -23.78 0.50
C ILE A 162 -2.49 -22.36 -0.03
N ALA A 163 -3.45 -21.63 0.52
CA ALA A 163 -3.61 -20.21 0.20
C ALA A 163 -2.37 -19.39 0.63
N PHE A 164 -1.78 -19.65 1.80
CA PHE A 164 -0.51 -19.03 2.19
C PHE A 164 0.66 -19.48 1.32
N LEU A 165 0.76 -20.78 0.99
CA LEU A 165 1.79 -21.31 0.08
C LEU A 165 1.75 -20.60 -1.28
N SER A 166 0.56 -20.34 -1.82
CA SER A 166 0.38 -19.68 -3.11
C SER A 166 1.06 -18.30 -3.18
N ASN A 167 1.21 -17.62 -2.04
CA ASN A 167 1.92 -16.34 -1.95
C ASN A 167 3.42 -16.45 -2.26
N SER A 168 4.03 -17.58 -1.96
CA SER A 168 5.45 -17.80 -2.20
C SER A 168 5.77 -18.01 -3.67
N ILE A 169 4.82 -18.47 -4.48
CA ILE A 169 5.03 -18.79 -5.89
C ILE A 169 5.45 -17.57 -6.71
N PRO A 170 4.68 -16.47 -6.78
CA PRO A 170 5.06 -15.31 -7.57
C PRO A 170 6.37 -14.67 -7.06
N MET A 171 6.66 -14.77 -5.76
CA MET A 171 7.90 -14.28 -5.19
C MET A 171 9.10 -15.14 -5.58
N ALA A 172 8.98 -16.47 -5.55
CA ALA A 172 10.02 -17.38 -5.98
C ALA A 172 10.33 -17.21 -7.49
N VAL A 173 9.29 -17.12 -8.33
CA VAL A 173 9.45 -16.85 -9.75
C VAL A 173 10.13 -15.49 -10.00
N SER A 174 9.69 -14.44 -9.29
CA SER A 174 10.31 -13.12 -9.37
C SER A 174 11.78 -13.15 -8.93
N LEU A 175 12.09 -13.82 -7.82
CA LEU A 175 13.46 -13.99 -7.32
C LEU A 175 14.37 -14.66 -8.36
N VAL A 176 13.93 -15.78 -8.92
CA VAL A 176 14.68 -16.51 -9.95
C VAL A 176 14.90 -15.63 -11.18
N LEU A 177 13.83 -15.01 -11.71
CA LEU A 177 13.93 -14.11 -12.86
C LEU A 177 14.87 -12.94 -12.57
N PHE A 178 14.79 -12.33 -11.37
CA PHE A 178 15.64 -11.24 -10.96
C PHE A 178 17.11 -11.67 -10.89
N LEU A 179 17.43 -12.78 -10.22
CA LEU A 179 18.81 -13.26 -10.05
C LEU A 179 19.47 -13.63 -11.38
N ILE A 180 18.70 -14.15 -12.34
CA ILE A 180 19.19 -14.52 -13.68
C ILE A 180 19.37 -13.27 -14.57
N SER A 181 18.42 -12.34 -14.51
CA SER A 181 18.38 -11.20 -15.44
C SER A 181 19.18 -9.99 -14.95
N TYR A 182 19.21 -9.73 -13.63
CA TYR A 182 19.76 -8.50 -13.09
C TYR A 182 21.29 -8.47 -13.17
N ARG A 183 21.78 -7.37 -13.72
CA ARG A 183 23.18 -6.89 -13.62
C ARG A 183 23.15 -5.40 -13.32
N PRO A 184 24.19 -4.84 -12.68
CA PRO A 184 24.29 -3.38 -12.52
C PRO A 184 24.18 -2.69 -13.89
N SER A 185 23.38 -1.62 -13.94
CA SER A 185 23.23 -0.86 -15.18
C SER A 185 24.50 -0.10 -15.51
N PRO A 186 24.93 -0.06 -16.80
CA PRO A 186 26.02 0.80 -17.24
C PRO A 186 25.72 2.30 -17.04
N HIS A 187 24.45 2.65 -16.90
CA HIS A 187 23.96 4.02 -16.74
C HIS A 187 23.60 4.36 -15.29
N ALA A 188 23.95 3.51 -14.32
CA ALA A 188 23.71 3.81 -12.90
C ALA A 188 24.47 5.08 -12.55
N ALA A 189 23.76 6.21 -12.52
CA ALA A 189 24.35 7.49 -12.17
C ALA A 189 24.87 7.40 -10.72
N ALA A 190 26.10 7.84 -10.49
CA ALA A 190 26.62 8.06 -9.16
C ALA A 190 25.71 9.10 -8.48
N GLN A 191 24.84 8.64 -7.56
CA GLN A 191 23.97 9.56 -6.83
C GLN A 191 24.85 10.54 -6.04
N PRO A 192 24.50 11.85 -6.03
CA PRO A 192 25.24 12.83 -5.24
C PRO A 192 25.39 12.35 -3.80
N ARG A 193 26.60 12.44 -3.26
CA ARG A 193 26.93 12.04 -1.88
C ARG A 193 26.50 13.08 -0.82
N THR A 194 25.95 14.20 -1.22
CA THR A 194 25.54 15.27 -0.31
C THR A 194 24.24 14.88 0.37
N PHE A 195 24.34 14.55 1.63
CA PHE A 195 23.19 14.42 2.54
C PHE A 195 22.88 15.83 3.05
N SER A 196 21.74 16.38 2.62
CA SER A 196 21.15 17.56 3.24
C SER A 196 19.94 17.10 4.06
N LEU A 197 19.84 17.56 5.30
CA LEU A 197 18.69 17.26 6.16
C LEU A 197 17.62 18.33 5.93
N PRO A 198 16.34 17.94 5.84
CA PRO A 198 15.23 18.88 5.80
C PRO A 198 15.24 19.79 7.03
N SER A 199 14.87 21.05 6.86
CA SER A 199 14.67 21.97 7.97
C SER A 199 13.51 21.48 8.88
N GLY A 200 13.44 21.95 10.12
CA GLY A 200 12.38 21.57 11.05
C GLY A 200 10.98 21.84 10.48
N ARG A 201 10.83 22.89 9.69
CA ARG A 201 9.58 23.24 9.01
C ARG A 201 9.26 22.29 7.83
N GLU A 202 10.27 21.97 7.01
CA GLU A 202 10.09 20.95 5.96
C GLU A 202 9.69 19.62 6.58
N CYS A 203 10.32 19.23 7.70
CA CYS A 203 9.93 18.03 8.46
C CYS A 203 8.45 18.09 8.89
N LEU A 204 7.99 19.20 9.43
CA LEU A 204 6.60 19.35 9.87
C LEU A 204 5.62 19.26 8.68
N LEU A 205 5.90 19.94 7.57
CA LEU A 205 5.08 19.86 6.34
C LEU A 205 5.03 18.44 5.78
N LEU A 206 6.17 17.73 5.77
CA LEU A 206 6.26 16.34 5.32
C LEU A 206 5.53 15.38 6.23
N LEU A 207 5.59 15.59 7.56
CA LEU A 207 4.81 14.80 8.52
C LEU A 207 3.31 14.99 8.32
N ILE A 208 2.83 16.24 8.15
CA ILE A 208 1.41 16.52 7.88
C ILE A 208 1.01 15.90 6.54
N ALA A 209 1.82 16.05 5.49
CA ALA A 209 1.55 15.41 4.19
C ALA A 209 1.51 13.89 4.29
N GLY A 210 2.41 13.30 5.07
CA GLY A 210 2.44 11.85 5.36
C GLY A 210 1.19 11.40 6.13
N LEU A 211 0.71 12.18 7.10
CA LEU A 211 -0.53 11.90 7.82
C LEU A 211 -1.77 12.01 6.93
N ILE A 212 -1.81 12.95 5.96
CA ILE A 212 -2.86 13.02 4.95
C ILE A 212 -2.86 11.74 4.11
N TRP A 213 -1.67 11.30 3.66
CA TRP A 213 -1.53 10.04 2.93
C TRP A 213 -1.98 8.83 3.75
N THR A 214 -1.60 8.79 5.03
CA THR A 214 -2.01 7.76 5.99
C THR A 214 -3.52 7.72 6.15
N ALA A 215 -4.17 8.85 6.42
CA ALA A 215 -5.61 8.92 6.63
C ALA A 215 -6.40 8.39 5.42
N TYR A 216 -5.94 8.70 4.20
CA TYR A 216 -6.50 8.13 2.98
C TYR A 216 -6.24 6.63 2.87
N THR A 217 -4.97 6.24 2.86
CA THR A 217 -4.59 4.85 2.55
C THR A 217 -5.03 3.88 3.62
N ALA A 218 -4.99 4.27 4.89
CA ALA A 218 -5.41 3.43 6.00
C ALA A 218 -6.93 3.22 6.01
N GLY A 219 -7.73 4.26 5.75
CA GLY A 219 -9.18 4.12 5.60
C GLY A 219 -9.57 3.22 4.42
N TYR A 220 -8.97 3.47 3.26
CA TYR A 220 -9.16 2.63 2.08
C TYR A 220 -8.72 1.17 2.32
N SER A 221 -7.56 0.98 2.95
CA SER A 221 -7.04 -0.35 3.30
C SER A 221 -7.93 -1.07 4.31
N ALA A 222 -8.45 -0.35 5.32
CA ALA A 222 -9.39 -0.93 6.29
C ALA A 222 -10.70 -1.38 5.61
N TYR A 223 -11.23 -0.60 4.65
CA TYR A 223 -12.35 -1.05 3.83
C TYR A 223 -12.04 -2.38 3.14
N LEU A 224 -10.92 -2.48 2.42
CA LEU A 224 -10.53 -3.72 1.74
C LEU A 224 -10.28 -4.89 2.71
N SER A 225 -9.92 -4.58 3.96
CA SER A 225 -9.57 -5.58 4.98
C SER A 225 -10.78 -6.14 5.71
N TYR A 226 -11.80 -5.33 5.97
CA TYR A 226 -12.95 -5.73 6.78
C TYR A 226 -14.22 -6.02 5.99
N VAL A 227 -14.28 -5.63 4.70
CA VAL A 227 -15.40 -6.01 3.82
C VAL A 227 -15.56 -7.52 3.66
N PRO A 228 -14.52 -8.38 3.57
CA PRO A 228 -14.73 -9.83 3.59
C PRO A 228 -15.50 -10.31 4.82
N SER A 229 -15.17 -9.79 6.00
CA SER A 229 -15.90 -10.14 7.24
C SER A 229 -17.31 -9.57 7.25
N LEU A 230 -17.53 -8.37 6.74
CA LEU A 230 -18.86 -7.78 6.61
C LEU A 230 -19.76 -8.60 5.68
N MET A 231 -19.25 -8.97 4.50
CA MET A 231 -19.98 -9.77 3.52
C MET A 231 -20.31 -11.17 4.09
N ALA A 232 -19.38 -11.76 4.85
CA ALA A 232 -19.62 -13.05 5.52
C ALA A 232 -20.72 -12.96 6.59
N VAL A 233 -20.77 -11.88 7.38
CA VAL A 233 -21.85 -11.66 8.37
C VAL A 233 -23.21 -11.42 7.68
N ARG A 234 -23.22 -10.87 6.47
CA ARG A 234 -24.42 -10.65 5.65
C ARG A 234 -24.81 -11.86 4.80
N ASP A 235 -24.19 -13.03 5.01
CA ASP A 235 -24.39 -14.26 4.22
C ASP A 235 -24.18 -14.10 2.71
N GLU A 236 -23.35 -13.14 2.32
CA GLU A 236 -23.02 -12.89 0.92
C GLU A 236 -21.95 -13.86 0.41
N GLY A 237 -22.14 -14.35 -0.80
CA GLY A 237 -21.27 -15.36 -1.38
C GLY A 237 -19.85 -14.86 -1.68
N LEU A 238 -18.87 -15.77 -1.63
CA LEU A 238 -17.44 -15.48 -1.88
C LEU A 238 -17.20 -14.80 -3.23
N VAL A 239 -17.97 -15.17 -4.26
CA VAL A 239 -17.84 -14.59 -5.61
C VAL A 239 -18.21 -13.11 -5.61
N LEU A 240 -19.34 -12.76 -4.98
CA LEU A 240 -19.77 -11.35 -4.89
C LEU A 240 -18.77 -10.54 -4.07
N THR A 241 -18.29 -11.07 -2.96
CA THR A 241 -17.24 -10.46 -2.13
C THR A 241 -15.99 -10.15 -2.95
N GLY A 242 -15.51 -11.12 -3.72
CA GLY A 242 -14.35 -10.95 -4.61
C GLY A 242 -14.57 -9.89 -5.69
N VAL A 243 -15.76 -9.86 -6.30
CA VAL A 243 -16.14 -8.87 -7.32
C VAL A 243 -16.19 -7.46 -6.72
N VAL A 244 -16.84 -7.27 -5.57
CA VAL A 244 -16.94 -5.99 -4.86
C VAL A 244 -15.55 -5.41 -4.58
N LEU A 245 -14.68 -6.22 -4.00
CA LEU A 245 -13.32 -5.80 -3.66
C LEU A 245 -12.45 -5.54 -4.89
N THR A 246 -12.63 -6.33 -5.95
CA THR A 246 -11.92 -6.13 -7.22
C THR A 246 -12.33 -4.84 -7.91
N ILE A 247 -13.64 -4.52 -7.93
CA ILE A 247 -14.14 -3.24 -8.46
C ILE A 247 -13.52 -2.07 -7.69
N ALA A 248 -13.53 -2.11 -6.35
CA ALA A 248 -12.92 -1.07 -5.53
C ALA A 248 -11.42 -0.92 -5.83
N THR A 249 -10.69 -2.04 -5.98
CA THR A 249 -9.24 -2.05 -6.15
C THR A 249 -8.80 -1.66 -7.56
N TRP A 250 -9.39 -2.25 -8.58
CA TRP A 250 -8.99 -1.99 -9.98
C TRP A 250 -9.55 -0.66 -10.49
N GLY A 251 -10.70 -0.22 -9.98
CA GLY A 251 -11.25 1.11 -10.23
C GLY A 251 -10.31 2.25 -9.79
N ASN A 252 -9.50 2.00 -8.76
CA ASN A 252 -8.49 2.97 -8.28
C ASN A 252 -7.48 3.36 -9.37
N VAL A 253 -7.08 2.44 -10.26
CA VAL A 253 -6.05 2.71 -11.29
C VAL A 253 -6.49 3.82 -12.25
N PRO A 254 -7.60 3.69 -13.01
CA PRO A 254 -8.06 4.77 -13.89
C PRO A 254 -8.50 6.00 -13.09
N ALA A 255 -9.07 5.85 -11.91
CA ALA A 255 -9.51 6.95 -11.06
C ALA A 255 -8.35 7.88 -10.66
N THR A 256 -7.20 7.35 -10.28
CA THR A 256 -6.01 8.13 -9.94
C THR A 256 -5.52 8.95 -11.14
N MET A 257 -5.55 8.39 -12.35
CA MET A 257 -5.17 9.11 -13.59
C MET A 257 -6.17 10.22 -13.93
N LEU A 258 -7.48 9.92 -13.85
CA LEU A 258 -8.56 10.90 -14.05
C LEU A 258 -8.46 12.03 -13.01
N GLY A 259 -8.23 11.69 -11.76
CA GLY A 259 -8.07 12.65 -10.66
C GLY A 259 -6.92 13.63 -10.90
N ALA A 260 -5.77 13.15 -11.36
CA ALA A 260 -4.64 14.00 -11.71
C ALA A 260 -4.98 14.96 -12.87
N GLY A 261 -5.64 14.47 -13.91
CA GLY A 261 -6.12 15.28 -15.03
C GLY A 261 -7.17 16.32 -14.62
N LEU A 262 -8.11 15.95 -13.76
CA LEU A 262 -9.13 16.88 -13.24
C LEU A 262 -8.52 17.90 -12.26
N ALA A 263 -7.56 17.50 -11.43
CA ALA A 263 -6.89 18.41 -10.50
C ALA A 263 -6.15 19.53 -11.22
N SER A 264 -5.56 19.27 -12.40
CA SER A 264 -4.91 20.30 -13.23
C SER A 264 -5.89 21.32 -13.80
N ARG A 265 -7.17 20.97 -14.01
CA ARG A 265 -8.21 21.83 -14.60
C ARG A 265 -9.09 22.52 -13.55
N LEU A 266 -9.52 21.77 -12.53
CA LEU A 266 -10.47 22.23 -11.52
C LEU A 266 -9.81 22.70 -10.23
N GLY A 267 -8.53 22.43 -10.06
CA GLY A 267 -7.74 22.73 -8.87
C GLY A 267 -7.63 21.54 -7.91
N ALA A 268 -6.43 21.34 -7.38
CA ALA A 268 -6.08 20.22 -6.53
C ALA A 268 -6.97 20.08 -5.28
N PHE A 269 -7.31 21.21 -4.63
CA PHE A 269 -8.14 21.18 -3.41
C PHE A 269 -9.56 20.68 -3.67
N ARG A 270 -10.18 21.07 -4.79
CA ARG A 270 -11.56 20.64 -5.12
C ARG A 270 -11.62 19.13 -5.37
N ILE A 271 -10.63 18.60 -6.08
CA ILE A 271 -10.55 17.14 -6.35
C ILE A 271 -10.26 16.39 -5.06
N PHE A 272 -9.36 16.91 -4.22
CA PHE A 272 -9.07 16.32 -2.91
C PHE A 272 -10.33 16.27 -2.03
N LEU A 273 -11.06 17.38 -1.91
CA LEU A 273 -12.29 17.47 -1.11
C LEU A 273 -13.36 16.51 -1.65
N PHE A 274 -13.66 16.56 -2.95
CA PHE A 274 -14.62 15.66 -3.58
C PHE A 274 -14.29 14.18 -3.35
N SER A 275 -13.04 13.80 -3.62
CA SER A 275 -12.63 12.41 -3.53
C SER A 275 -12.60 11.91 -2.08
N THR A 276 -12.17 12.76 -1.12
CA THR A 276 -12.21 12.38 0.30
C THR A 276 -13.66 12.24 0.80
N CYS A 277 -14.56 13.16 0.43
CA CYS A 277 -15.98 13.03 0.77
C CYS A 277 -16.59 11.77 0.15
N ALA A 278 -16.29 11.48 -1.11
CA ALA A 278 -16.78 10.26 -1.78
C ALA A 278 -16.25 8.98 -1.10
N LEU A 279 -14.97 8.97 -0.68
CA LEU A 279 -14.38 7.84 0.06
C LEU A 279 -15.11 7.64 1.41
N VAL A 280 -15.27 8.69 2.19
CA VAL A 280 -15.90 8.65 3.52
C VAL A 280 -17.36 8.19 3.41
N LEU A 281 -18.13 8.80 2.48
CA LEU A 281 -19.52 8.41 2.24
C LEU A 281 -19.64 6.99 1.68
N GLY A 282 -18.68 6.59 0.83
CA GLY A 282 -18.61 5.23 0.29
C GLY A 282 -18.37 4.18 1.38
N ILE A 283 -17.38 4.42 2.27
CA ILE A 283 -17.07 3.49 3.36
C ILE A 283 -18.21 3.48 4.40
N GLY A 284 -18.70 4.65 4.82
CA GLY A 284 -19.83 4.75 5.75
C GLY A 284 -21.11 4.13 5.19
N GLY A 285 -21.41 4.35 3.90
CA GLY A 285 -22.53 3.73 3.22
C GLY A 285 -22.42 2.22 3.12
N ALA A 286 -21.22 1.69 2.83
CA ALA A 286 -20.96 0.24 2.82
C ALA A 286 -21.20 -0.40 4.19
N ALA A 287 -20.90 0.33 5.28
CA ALA A 287 -21.15 -0.13 6.64
C ALA A 287 -22.65 -0.20 6.96
N THR A 288 -23.47 0.77 6.47
CA THR A 288 -24.84 0.98 6.96
C THR A 288 -25.93 0.55 5.98
N LEU A 289 -25.60 0.39 4.70
CA LEU A 289 -26.57 0.08 3.63
C LEU A 289 -26.13 -1.19 2.88
N ASP A 290 -27.12 -1.92 2.39
CA ASP A 290 -26.88 -3.18 1.69
C ASP A 290 -26.79 -3.01 0.16
N TRP A 291 -25.84 -2.17 -0.29
CA TRP A 291 -25.52 -1.93 -1.70
C TRP A 291 -24.02 -2.07 -1.99
N PRO A 292 -23.45 -3.27 -1.77
CA PRO A 292 -21.99 -3.45 -1.77
C PRO A 292 -21.32 -3.06 -3.08
N VAL A 293 -21.93 -3.38 -4.24
CA VAL A 293 -21.39 -3.04 -5.57
C VAL A 293 -21.38 -1.52 -5.79
N THR A 294 -22.46 -0.82 -5.40
CA THR A 294 -22.55 0.64 -5.54
C THR A 294 -21.45 1.34 -4.76
N PHE A 295 -21.23 0.95 -3.50
CA PHE A 295 -20.18 1.56 -2.70
C PHE A 295 -18.78 1.16 -3.15
N ALA A 296 -18.58 -0.05 -3.68
CA ALA A 296 -17.32 -0.43 -4.31
C ALA A 296 -16.97 0.48 -5.51
N VAL A 297 -17.96 0.82 -6.36
CA VAL A 297 -17.78 1.76 -7.48
C VAL A 297 -17.49 3.17 -6.96
N VAL A 298 -18.23 3.65 -5.96
CA VAL A 298 -18.00 4.98 -5.37
C VAL A 298 -16.59 5.07 -4.79
N ILE A 299 -16.16 4.08 -4.00
CA ILE A 299 -14.83 4.04 -3.37
C ILE A 299 -13.74 3.90 -4.44
N GLY A 300 -13.89 2.95 -5.35
CA GLY A 300 -12.89 2.63 -6.36
C GLY A 300 -12.68 3.75 -7.37
N ILE A 301 -13.73 4.48 -7.74
CA ILE A 301 -13.65 5.56 -8.75
C ILE A 301 -13.61 6.92 -8.07
N ALA A 302 -14.70 7.38 -7.47
CA ALA A 302 -14.78 8.74 -6.92
C ALA A 302 -13.86 8.93 -5.71
N GLY A 303 -13.83 7.95 -4.79
CA GLY A 303 -12.99 7.95 -3.61
C GLY A 303 -11.49 7.79 -3.87
N SER A 304 -11.09 7.46 -5.08
CA SER A 304 -9.70 7.16 -5.45
C SER A 304 -9.07 8.17 -6.41
N MET A 305 -9.61 9.39 -6.54
CA MET A 305 -9.08 10.41 -7.46
C MET A 305 -7.95 11.26 -6.87
N HIS A 306 -7.74 11.27 -5.56
CA HIS A 306 -6.82 12.21 -4.90
C HIS A 306 -5.39 11.71 -4.60
N PRO A 307 -4.97 10.44 -4.81
CA PRO A 307 -3.60 9.99 -4.54
C PRO A 307 -2.53 10.84 -5.21
N GLY A 308 -2.73 11.22 -6.48
CA GLY A 308 -1.79 12.09 -7.20
C GLY A 308 -1.64 13.48 -6.57
N VAL A 309 -2.73 14.03 -6.04
CA VAL A 309 -2.71 15.32 -5.32
C VAL A 309 -1.90 15.21 -4.04
N ILE A 310 -2.09 14.15 -3.25
CA ILE A 310 -1.38 13.94 -1.98
C ILE A 310 0.12 13.72 -2.23
N MET A 311 0.46 12.94 -3.24
CA MET A 311 1.86 12.73 -3.64
C MET A 311 2.54 14.03 -4.08
N ALA A 312 1.82 14.91 -4.79
CA ALA A 312 2.33 16.23 -5.15
C ALA A 312 2.55 17.11 -3.90
N VAL A 313 1.60 17.09 -2.94
CA VAL A 313 1.73 17.79 -1.65
C VAL A 313 3.00 17.33 -0.92
N GLY A 314 3.21 16.03 -0.76
CA GLY A 314 4.42 15.47 -0.14
C GLY A 314 5.71 15.90 -0.85
N THR A 315 5.74 15.77 -2.18
CA THR A 315 6.93 16.10 -2.99
C THR A 315 7.28 17.59 -2.94
N LEU A 316 6.28 18.48 -2.92
CA LEU A 316 6.45 19.92 -2.89
C LEU A 316 6.73 20.46 -1.48
N SER A 317 6.56 19.65 -0.44
CA SER A 317 6.84 20.00 0.95
C SER A 317 8.35 20.02 1.28
N ALA A 318 9.18 19.49 0.39
CA ALA A 318 10.65 19.50 0.54
C ALA A 318 11.31 20.21 -0.63
N ARG A 319 12.42 20.93 -0.35
CA ARG A 319 13.29 21.48 -1.38
C ARG A 319 13.89 20.37 -2.22
N PRO A 320 14.25 20.64 -3.50
CA PRO A 320 14.76 19.61 -4.42
C PRO A 320 15.91 18.78 -3.84
N GLU A 321 16.85 19.42 -3.12
CA GLU A 321 18.01 18.79 -2.48
C GLU A 321 17.65 17.88 -1.31
N ASN A 322 16.51 18.13 -0.63
CA ASN A 322 16.06 17.41 0.56
C ASN A 322 14.98 16.35 0.25
N ARG A 323 14.48 16.27 -0.99
CA ARG A 323 13.32 15.43 -1.36
C ARG A 323 13.52 13.95 -1.02
N ALA A 324 14.72 13.42 -1.23
CA ALA A 324 14.98 12.00 -0.98
C ALA A 324 14.80 11.64 0.50
N VAL A 325 15.34 12.46 1.42
CA VAL A 325 15.20 12.27 2.86
C VAL A 325 13.78 12.60 3.30
N GLY A 326 13.22 13.69 2.77
CA GLY A 326 11.86 14.13 3.07
C GLY A 326 10.80 13.10 2.69
N MET A 327 10.90 12.48 1.51
CA MET A 327 9.99 11.39 1.13
C MET A 327 10.14 10.15 2.01
N GLY A 328 11.33 9.91 2.58
CA GLY A 328 11.52 8.89 3.61
C GLY A 328 10.62 9.16 4.83
N LEU A 329 10.63 10.40 5.34
CA LEU A 329 9.79 10.81 6.46
C LEU A 329 8.28 10.73 6.13
N PHE A 330 7.88 11.16 4.92
CA PHE A 330 6.52 11.02 4.41
C PHE A 330 6.05 9.56 4.41
N TYR A 331 6.88 8.63 3.87
CA TYR A 331 6.54 7.21 3.85
C TYR A 331 6.60 6.54 5.22
N SER A 332 7.39 7.05 6.17
CA SER A 332 7.39 6.53 7.54
C SER A 332 6.01 6.69 8.19
N MET A 333 5.30 7.80 7.92
CA MET A 333 3.91 7.97 8.38
C MET A 333 2.94 6.97 7.73
N TYR A 334 3.10 6.71 6.44
CA TYR A 334 2.33 5.70 5.73
C TYR A 334 2.50 4.30 6.32
N TYR A 335 3.74 3.88 6.59
CA TYR A 335 4.02 2.58 7.19
C TYR A 335 3.49 2.48 8.62
N ALA A 336 3.68 3.53 9.43
CA ALA A 336 3.16 3.58 10.80
C ALA A 336 1.62 3.48 10.81
N GLY A 337 0.95 4.22 9.94
CA GLY A 337 -0.50 4.14 9.81
C GLY A 337 -0.99 2.80 9.30
N GLY A 338 -0.32 2.23 8.28
CA GLY A 338 -0.64 0.91 7.76
C GLY A 338 -0.43 -0.22 8.78
N ALA A 339 0.46 -0.02 9.76
CA ALA A 339 0.67 -0.94 10.86
C ALA A 339 -0.39 -0.82 11.96
N VAL A 340 -0.80 0.40 12.32
CA VAL A 340 -1.61 0.68 13.51
C VAL A 340 -3.09 0.77 13.20
N VAL A 341 -3.47 1.45 12.11
CA VAL A 341 -4.90 1.75 11.83
C VAL A 341 -5.75 0.49 11.62
N PRO A 342 -5.30 -0.60 10.95
CA PRO A 342 -6.10 -1.81 10.86
C PRO A 342 -6.44 -2.41 12.22
N ALA A 343 -5.49 -2.41 13.17
CA ALA A 343 -5.74 -2.89 14.54
C ALA A 343 -6.75 -2.00 15.28
N LEU A 344 -6.66 -0.69 15.15
CA LEU A 344 -7.63 0.24 15.74
C LEU A 344 -9.03 0.06 15.14
N CYS A 345 -9.15 -0.14 13.83
CA CYS A 345 -10.42 -0.45 13.18
C CYS A 345 -10.97 -1.80 13.65
N GLY A 346 -10.12 -2.81 13.83
CA GLY A 346 -10.53 -4.10 14.39
C GLY A 346 -11.04 -3.97 15.82
N HIS A 347 -10.35 -3.23 16.67
CA HIS A 347 -10.81 -2.95 18.03
C HIS A 347 -12.17 -2.21 18.04
N ALA A 348 -12.38 -1.28 17.11
CA ALA A 348 -13.69 -0.64 16.95
C ALA A 348 -14.77 -1.64 16.52
N ALA A 349 -14.45 -2.64 15.69
CA ALA A 349 -15.38 -3.73 15.35
C ALA A 349 -15.72 -4.59 16.57
N ASP A 350 -14.74 -4.92 17.41
CA ASP A 350 -14.97 -5.69 18.64
C ASP A 350 -15.87 -4.93 19.62
N LEU A 351 -15.65 -3.61 19.81
CA LEU A 351 -16.49 -2.76 20.64
C LEU A 351 -17.92 -2.60 20.09
N TYR A 352 -18.07 -2.55 18.78
CA TYR A 352 -19.36 -2.44 18.11
C TYR A 352 -20.11 -3.78 18.06
N GLY A 353 -19.37 -4.88 18.21
CA GLY A 353 -19.89 -6.25 18.11
C GLY A 353 -20.04 -6.75 16.67
N SER A 354 -19.55 -6.01 15.67
CA SER A 354 -19.64 -6.40 14.27
C SER A 354 -18.65 -5.64 13.37
N PRO A 355 -18.34 -6.17 12.14
CA PRO A 355 -17.37 -5.56 11.23
C PRO A 355 -17.75 -4.16 10.73
N GLU A 356 -19.02 -3.75 10.84
CA GLU A 356 -19.45 -2.36 10.55
C GLU A 356 -18.66 -1.34 11.37
N GLY A 357 -18.35 -1.67 12.64
CA GLY A 357 -17.56 -0.82 13.52
C GLY A 357 -16.18 -0.51 12.95
N ALA A 358 -15.53 -1.48 12.28
CA ALA A 358 -14.24 -1.24 11.60
C ALA A 358 -14.38 -0.27 10.42
N LEU A 359 -15.43 -0.40 9.61
CA LEU A 359 -15.66 0.50 8.48
C LEU A 359 -16.02 1.91 8.95
N LEU A 360 -16.83 2.06 9.99
CA LEU A 360 -17.15 3.37 10.57
C LEU A 360 -15.90 4.05 11.12
N ALA A 361 -15.03 3.31 11.83
CA ALA A 361 -13.74 3.82 12.28
C ALA A 361 -12.84 4.22 11.11
N ALA A 362 -12.80 3.43 10.03
CA ALA A 362 -12.07 3.73 8.81
C ALA A 362 -12.57 5.03 8.12
N ALA A 363 -13.89 5.24 8.09
CA ALA A 363 -14.49 6.48 7.59
C ALA A 363 -14.06 7.69 8.44
N VAL A 364 -14.07 7.57 9.78
CA VAL A 364 -13.60 8.60 10.70
C VAL A 364 -12.13 8.93 10.47
N VAL A 365 -11.26 7.92 10.36
CA VAL A 365 -9.84 8.13 10.04
C VAL A 365 -9.68 8.87 8.71
N SER A 366 -10.46 8.50 7.69
CA SER A 366 -10.40 9.15 6.37
C SER A 366 -10.82 10.62 6.41
N VAL A 367 -11.79 10.99 7.25
CA VAL A 367 -12.21 12.40 7.46
C VAL A 367 -11.05 13.27 7.94
N LEU A 368 -10.15 12.72 8.77
CA LEU A 368 -9.00 13.48 9.31
C LEU A 368 -8.07 14.00 8.22
N ALA A 369 -8.10 13.44 7.01
CA ALA A 369 -7.34 13.97 5.88
C ALA A 369 -7.73 15.41 5.52
N LEU A 370 -9.01 15.80 5.70
CA LEU A 370 -9.51 17.14 5.35
C LEU A 370 -8.90 18.26 6.21
N PRO A 371 -9.00 18.23 7.56
CA PRO A 371 -8.41 19.27 8.39
C PRO A 371 -6.87 19.31 8.28
N MET A 372 -6.22 18.15 8.10
CA MET A 372 -4.76 18.08 7.88
C MET A 372 -4.37 18.75 6.57
N PHE A 373 -5.12 18.52 5.48
CA PHE A 373 -4.88 19.18 4.20
C PHE A 373 -5.06 20.70 4.29
N LEU A 374 -6.11 21.16 4.96
CA LEU A 374 -6.34 22.59 5.20
C LEU A 374 -5.22 23.23 6.02
N LEU A 375 -4.76 22.53 7.07
CA LEU A 375 -3.63 22.97 7.89
C LEU A 375 -2.36 23.10 7.05
N HIS A 376 -2.00 22.07 6.29
CA HIS A 376 -0.85 22.07 5.38
C HIS A 376 -0.92 23.26 4.42
N ARG A 377 -2.07 23.47 3.77
CA ARG A 377 -2.29 24.57 2.83
C ARG A 377 -2.11 25.94 3.47
N ARG A 378 -2.62 26.16 4.70
CA ARG A 378 -2.43 27.42 5.44
C ARG A 378 -0.96 27.67 5.76
N MET A 379 -0.22 26.65 6.16
CA MET A 379 1.21 26.77 6.47
C MET A 379 2.02 27.15 5.23
N VAL A 380 1.73 26.56 4.07
CA VAL A 380 2.40 26.90 2.79
C VAL A 380 2.01 28.31 2.31
N ALA A 381 0.75 28.72 2.43
CA ALA A 381 0.29 30.06 2.03
C ALA A 381 0.95 31.16 2.86
N HIS A 382 1.16 30.94 4.16
CA HIS A 382 1.84 31.86 5.06
C HIS A 382 3.31 32.11 4.64
N GLU A 383 3.98 31.07 4.09
CA GLU A 383 5.34 31.21 3.54
C GLU A 383 5.42 32.13 2.33
N THR A 384 4.48 31.92 1.39
CA THR A 384 4.48 32.75 0.17
C THR A 384 4.19 34.21 0.46
N MET A 385 3.48 34.50 1.54
CA MET A 385 3.27 35.89 2.01
C MET A 385 4.52 36.47 2.67
N LEU A 386 5.17 35.72 3.57
CA LEU A 386 6.40 36.16 4.24
C LEU A 386 7.61 36.31 3.29
N ALA A 387 7.68 35.50 2.23
CA ALA A 387 8.73 35.62 1.23
C ALA A 387 8.52 36.79 0.24
N ARG A 388 7.36 37.41 0.23
CA ARG A 388 7.00 38.59 -0.60
C ARG A 388 7.01 39.90 0.18
N ALA A 389 7.05 39.88 1.51
CA ALA A 389 7.19 41.02 2.40
C ALA A 389 8.65 41.25 2.77
#